data_f3999e19e0f179d36300d757a9ad572c
#
_entry.id   f3999e19e0f179d36300d757a9ad572c
#
_cell.length_a   1.000
_cell.length_b   1.000
_cell.length_c   1.000
_cell.angle_alpha   90.00
_cell.angle_beta   90.00
_cell.angle_gamma   90.00
#
_symmetry.space_group_name_H-M   'P 1'
#
loop_
_entity.id
_entity.type
_entity.pdbx_description
1 polymer ?
#
loop_
_entity_poly.entity_id
_entity_poly.type
_entity_poly.pdbx_seq_one_letter_code
_entity_poly.pdbx_strand_id
1 'polypeptide(L)'
;MKIAFTANTVEWFEFSLTAFMALEIGRLFFPAASDKNALMLSFLVFSSSYLARPLGSIFFGILGNRRGTGAALKLSLLGMAIPASLIAFLPTYQTAGYVATAALLLLKVMQGFCAGGETPLSGYYVSLSVSNRNRGAYCALVAGSGFSGMLLASGTIFALPYVANWLRLADLPISGYVPDTWRWPFLLCIPLSVLVYFLRSSIAADRKPPMPVASRSRTATPLVQAFILVAYLEIAIYSLFVWMPSYLHTYLGISSADARLSNVAALLILFVSMVASGYISRFIDASRLAVIGIVSLAWSVYPLFYVLQQGDFATLVAVQAAFAVTTGCMGGVIFVILPDLFKHNWGDFGMAVTYSFATALLGGTAPVVCAYLINVTDLLSAPAIYIAASGLLAAPVAYRVCRADRDPIPHLPSDNAASAFASRAGR
;
A
#
# COMPACT_ATOMS: atom_id res chain seq x y z
N MET A 1 -0.18 -19.60 0.35
CA MET A 1 0.42 -18.47 1.06
C MET A 1 1.69 -17.94 0.41
N LYS A 2 2.75 -18.76 0.17
CA LYS A 2 4.01 -18.31 -0.46
C LYS A 2 3.78 -17.58 -1.79
N ILE A 3 2.95 -18.14 -2.68
CA ILE A 3 2.66 -17.54 -4.00
C ILE A 3 1.92 -16.19 -3.87
N ALA A 4 0.95 -16.09 -2.97
CA ALA A 4 0.26 -14.82 -2.72
C ALA A 4 1.20 -13.75 -2.16
N PHE A 5 2.10 -14.13 -1.25
CA PHE A 5 3.13 -13.23 -0.72
C PHE A 5 4.05 -12.73 -1.85
N THR A 6 4.62 -13.64 -2.65
CA THR A 6 5.53 -13.26 -3.75
C THR A 6 4.83 -12.40 -4.79
N ALA A 7 3.60 -12.74 -5.17
CA ALA A 7 2.84 -11.98 -6.15
C ALA A 7 2.56 -10.54 -5.66
N ASN A 8 2.09 -10.39 -4.42
CA ASN A 8 1.85 -9.09 -3.83
C ASN A 8 3.15 -8.28 -3.66
N THR A 9 4.27 -8.93 -3.33
CA THR A 9 5.59 -8.29 -3.27
C THR A 9 5.99 -7.70 -4.63
N VAL A 10 5.83 -8.46 -5.72
CA VAL A 10 6.18 -7.98 -7.08
C VAL A 10 5.23 -6.86 -7.52
N GLU A 11 3.93 -6.99 -7.25
CA GLU A 11 2.94 -5.94 -7.53
C GLU A 11 3.34 -4.61 -6.88
N TRP A 12 3.66 -4.63 -5.59
CA TRP A 12 4.04 -3.41 -4.88
C TRP A 12 5.43 -2.89 -5.25
N PHE A 13 6.34 -3.78 -5.68
CA PHE A 13 7.60 -3.36 -6.28
C PHE A 13 7.36 -2.51 -7.53
N GLU A 14 6.63 -3.04 -8.51
CA GLU A 14 6.31 -2.35 -9.76
C GLU A 14 5.58 -1.03 -9.54
N PHE A 15 4.65 -1.04 -8.59
CA PHE A 15 3.82 0.13 -8.30
C PHE A 15 4.62 1.26 -7.66
N SER A 16 5.53 0.93 -6.75
CA SER A 16 6.28 1.89 -5.94
C SER A 16 7.44 2.55 -6.68
N LEU A 17 7.95 1.96 -7.77
CA LEU A 17 9.08 2.51 -8.53
C LEU A 17 8.86 3.97 -8.93
N THR A 18 7.68 4.29 -9.47
CA THR A 18 7.37 5.67 -9.91
C THR A 18 7.35 6.66 -8.75
N ALA A 19 6.88 6.23 -7.57
CA ALA A 19 6.82 7.09 -6.40
C ALA A 19 8.21 7.39 -5.82
N PHE A 20 9.07 6.35 -5.72
CA PHE A 20 10.44 6.51 -5.23
C PHE A 20 11.38 7.21 -6.23
N MET A 21 10.99 7.26 -7.50
CA MET A 21 11.66 8.02 -8.56
C MET A 21 10.89 9.30 -8.93
N ALA A 22 10.05 9.82 -8.05
CA ALA A 22 9.14 10.91 -8.37
C ALA A 22 9.86 12.17 -8.86
N LEU A 23 11.02 12.51 -8.28
CA LEU A 23 11.79 13.67 -8.70
C LEU A 23 12.42 13.47 -10.09
N GLU A 24 13.01 12.29 -10.35
CA GLU A 24 13.59 11.93 -11.64
C GLU A 24 12.49 11.91 -12.73
N ILE A 25 11.36 11.28 -12.46
CA ILE A 25 10.19 11.28 -13.36
C ILE A 25 9.69 12.70 -13.60
N GLY A 26 9.67 13.54 -12.54
CA GLY A 26 9.30 14.94 -12.64
C GLY A 26 10.16 15.72 -13.65
N ARG A 27 11.47 15.61 -13.53
CA ARG A 27 12.42 16.29 -14.42
C ARG A 27 12.37 15.78 -15.86
N LEU A 28 12.10 14.47 -16.05
CA LEU A 28 12.06 13.85 -17.38
C LEU A 28 10.77 14.11 -18.14
N PHE A 29 9.65 14.25 -17.44
CA PHE A 29 8.32 14.37 -18.08
C PHE A 29 7.65 15.73 -17.87
N PHE A 30 8.21 16.59 -17.00
CA PHE A 30 7.71 17.94 -16.69
C PHE A 30 8.84 18.97 -16.59
N PRO A 31 9.73 19.09 -17.59
CA PRO A 31 10.97 19.88 -17.48
C PRO A 31 10.75 21.40 -17.36
N ALA A 32 9.59 21.90 -17.73
CA ALA A 32 9.25 23.34 -17.60
C ALA A 32 8.86 23.75 -16.17
N ALA A 33 8.69 22.80 -15.26
CA ALA A 33 8.32 23.04 -13.86
C ALA A 33 9.59 23.18 -12.99
N SER A 34 9.49 23.97 -11.91
CA SER A 34 10.51 23.93 -10.85
C SER A 34 10.56 22.54 -10.21
N ASP A 35 11.67 22.16 -9.56
CA ASP A 35 11.81 20.84 -8.94
C ASP A 35 10.67 20.50 -7.99
N LYS A 36 10.18 21.46 -7.19
CA LYS A 36 9.03 21.29 -6.28
C LYS A 36 7.73 21.00 -7.06
N ASN A 37 7.49 21.73 -8.14
CA ASN A 37 6.30 21.54 -8.97
C ASN A 37 6.40 20.26 -9.80
N ALA A 38 7.58 19.93 -10.34
CA ALA A 38 7.83 18.69 -11.05
C ALA A 38 7.59 17.46 -10.14
N LEU A 39 8.05 17.54 -8.90
CA LEU A 39 7.80 16.53 -7.88
C LEU A 39 6.29 16.38 -7.60
N MET A 40 5.57 17.48 -7.40
CA MET A 40 4.12 17.46 -7.19
C MET A 40 3.37 16.87 -8.39
N LEU A 41 3.75 17.22 -9.62
CA LEU A 41 3.16 16.66 -10.85
C LEU A 41 3.43 15.16 -10.98
N SER A 42 4.61 14.68 -10.60
CA SER A 42 4.90 13.24 -10.56
C SER A 42 4.03 12.51 -9.56
N PHE A 43 3.79 13.09 -8.39
CA PHE A 43 2.87 12.50 -7.42
C PHE A 43 1.41 12.58 -7.88
N LEU A 44 1.00 13.56 -8.69
CA LEU A 44 -0.30 13.56 -9.35
C LEU A 44 -0.45 12.40 -10.33
N VAL A 45 0.59 12.11 -11.13
CA VAL A 45 0.61 10.92 -12.00
C VAL A 45 0.53 9.64 -11.17
N PHE A 46 1.26 9.54 -10.08
CA PHE A 46 1.16 8.42 -9.15
C PHE A 46 -0.26 8.29 -8.56
N SER A 47 -0.84 9.40 -8.08
CA SER A 47 -2.19 9.45 -7.52
C SER A 47 -3.26 9.01 -8.53
N SER A 48 -3.11 9.34 -9.82
CA SER A 48 -4.05 8.94 -10.87
C SER A 48 -4.22 7.42 -10.97
N SER A 49 -3.14 6.67 -10.72
CA SER A 49 -3.21 5.20 -10.68
C SER A 49 -4.06 4.69 -9.51
N TYR A 50 -4.01 5.36 -8.35
CA TYR A 50 -4.84 5.02 -7.20
C TYR A 50 -6.31 5.34 -7.44
N LEU A 51 -6.60 6.50 -8.03
CA LEU A 51 -7.97 6.90 -8.36
C LEU A 51 -8.65 5.95 -9.36
N ALA A 52 -7.88 5.23 -10.17
CA ALA A 52 -8.41 4.21 -11.07
C ALA A 52 -8.74 2.87 -10.39
N ARG A 53 -8.16 2.56 -9.21
CA ARG A 53 -8.34 1.27 -8.50
C ARG A 53 -9.80 0.92 -8.18
N PRO A 54 -10.67 1.83 -7.68
CA PRO A 54 -12.06 1.48 -7.41
C PRO A 54 -12.82 1.00 -8.65
N LEU A 55 -12.57 1.62 -9.80
CA LEU A 55 -13.17 1.20 -11.07
C LEU A 55 -12.68 -0.20 -11.48
N GLY A 56 -11.39 -0.46 -11.30
CA GLY A 56 -10.77 -1.77 -11.52
C GLY A 56 -11.36 -2.84 -10.62
N SER A 57 -11.52 -2.59 -9.32
CA SER A 57 -12.09 -3.57 -8.39
C SER A 57 -13.52 -3.97 -8.77
N ILE A 58 -14.34 -3.03 -9.23
CA ILE A 58 -15.68 -3.33 -9.72
C ILE A 58 -15.60 -4.17 -11.00
N PHE A 59 -14.77 -3.78 -11.96
CA PHE A 59 -14.61 -4.49 -13.23
C PHE A 59 -14.12 -5.93 -13.03
N PHE A 60 -13.03 -6.13 -12.29
CA PHE A 60 -12.47 -7.46 -12.02
C PHE A 60 -13.36 -8.30 -11.12
N GLY A 61 -14.14 -7.69 -10.21
CA GLY A 61 -15.17 -8.36 -9.45
C GLY A 61 -16.27 -8.96 -10.34
N ILE A 62 -16.79 -8.18 -11.29
CA ILE A 62 -17.80 -8.63 -12.27
C ILE A 62 -17.20 -9.71 -13.20
N LEU A 63 -15.97 -9.50 -13.67
CA LEU A 63 -15.27 -10.45 -14.52
C LEU A 63 -15.05 -11.79 -13.82
N GLY A 64 -14.63 -11.76 -12.55
CA GLY A 64 -14.44 -12.94 -11.70
C GLY A 64 -15.73 -13.74 -11.53
N ASN A 65 -16.87 -13.06 -11.35
CA ASN A 65 -18.17 -13.69 -11.27
C ASN A 65 -18.62 -14.32 -12.60
N ARG A 66 -18.28 -13.71 -13.75
CA ARG A 66 -18.72 -14.20 -15.08
C ARG A 66 -17.80 -15.25 -15.69
N ARG A 67 -16.47 -15.06 -15.58
CA ARG A 67 -15.46 -15.90 -16.25
C ARG A 67 -14.58 -16.73 -15.29
N GLY A 68 -14.89 -16.66 -13.99
CA GLY A 68 -14.10 -17.29 -12.94
C GLY A 68 -12.99 -16.41 -12.40
N THR A 69 -12.71 -16.55 -11.10
CA THR A 69 -11.72 -15.76 -10.36
C THR A 69 -10.31 -15.89 -10.94
N GLY A 70 -9.95 -17.09 -11.42
CA GLY A 70 -8.63 -17.34 -12.02
C GLY A 70 -8.40 -16.55 -13.32
N ALA A 71 -9.42 -16.40 -14.18
CA ALA A 71 -9.32 -15.58 -15.39
C ALA A 71 -9.19 -14.09 -15.07
N ALA A 72 -9.96 -13.59 -14.10
CA ALA A 72 -9.88 -12.22 -13.65
C ALA A 72 -8.50 -11.88 -13.07
N LEU A 73 -7.95 -12.75 -12.22
CA LEU A 73 -6.61 -12.57 -11.63
C LEU A 73 -5.48 -12.62 -12.67
N LYS A 74 -5.56 -13.48 -13.69
CA LYS A 74 -4.56 -13.52 -14.76
C LYS A 74 -4.60 -12.25 -15.61
N LEU A 75 -5.79 -11.76 -15.95
CA LEU A 75 -5.95 -10.52 -16.72
C LEU A 75 -5.50 -9.30 -15.91
N SER A 76 -5.82 -9.22 -14.62
CA SER A 76 -5.36 -8.19 -13.71
C SER A 76 -3.83 -8.14 -13.67
N LEU A 77 -3.18 -9.29 -13.46
CA LEU A 77 -1.73 -9.38 -13.42
C LEU A 77 -1.05 -8.91 -14.72
N LEU A 78 -1.51 -9.40 -15.87
CA LEU A 78 -0.96 -8.98 -17.16
C LEU A 78 -1.21 -7.49 -17.43
N GLY A 79 -2.41 -7.01 -17.06
CA GLY A 79 -2.76 -5.61 -17.20
C GLY A 79 -1.98 -4.66 -16.29
N MET A 80 -1.34 -5.16 -15.23
CA MET A 80 -0.40 -4.39 -14.40
C MET A 80 1.03 -4.47 -14.95
N ALA A 81 1.48 -5.66 -15.27
CA ALA A 81 2.84 -5.95 -15.70
C ALA A 81 3.20 -5.25 -17.01
N ILE A 82 2.28 -5.25 -17.99
CA ILE A 82 2.52 -4.64 -19.30
C ILE A 82 2.74 -3.12 -19.17
N PRO A 83 1.86 -2.32 -18.53
CA PRO A 83 2.11 -0.90 -18.36
C PRO A 83 3.38 -0.59 -17.57
N ALA A 84 3.67 -1.34 -16.49
CA ALA A 84 4.87 -1.15 -15.70
C ALA A 84 6.15 -1.33 -16.55
N SER A 85 6.17 -2.38 -17.37
CA SER A 85 7.29 -2.67 -18.27
C SER A 85 7.41 -1.63 -19.41
N LEU A 86 6.29 -1.16 -19.96
CA LEU A 86 6.26 -0.19 -21.05
C LEU A 86 6.79 1.19 -20.62
N ILE A 87 6.71 1.54 -19.33
CA ILE A 87 7.30 2.78 -18.81
C ILE A 87 8.80 2.85 -19.14
N ALA A 88 9.52 1.72 -19.10
CA ALA A 88 10.94 1.67 -19.45
C ALA A 88 11.25 2.12 -20.88
N PHE A 89 10.30 1.99 -21.81
CA PHE A 89 10.47 2.30 -23.23
C PHE A 89 9.87 3.65 -23.62
N LEU A 90 9.27 4.39 -22.68
CA LEU A 90 8.70 5.69 -22.99
C LEU A 90 9.79 6.68 -23.43
N PRO A 91 9.52 7.50 -24.49
CA PRO A 91 10.32 8.67 -24.77
C PRO A 91 10.17 9.69 -23.62
N THR A 92 11.18 10.53 -23.41
CA THR A 92 11.09 11.65 -22.47
C THR A 92 10.37 12.84 -23.09
N TYR A 93 10.03 13.83 -22.28
CA TYR A 93 9.42 15.08 -22.77
C TYR A 93 10.30 15.78 -23.82
N GLN A 94 11.62 15.75 -23.68
CA GLN A 94 12.55 16.34 -24.65
C GLN A 94 12.44 15.73 -26.05
N THR A 95 12.06 14.43 -26.11
CA THR A 95 11.98 13.70 -27.40
C THR A 95 10.57 13.77 -28.01
N ALA A 96 9.51 13.66 -27.20
CA ALA A 96 8.14 13.51 -27.69
C ALA A 96 7.14 14.54 -27.09
N GLY A 97 7.62 15.51 -26.31
CA GLY A 97 6.78 16.56 -25.74
C GLY A 97 5.65 16.01 -24.85
N TYR A 98 4.49 16.64 -24.95
CA TYR A 98 3.29 16.25 -24.17
C TYR A 98 2.80 14.82 -24.43
N VAL A 99 3.17 14.20 -25.57
CA VAL A 99 2.82 12.81 -25.87
C VAL A 99 3.48 11.86 -24.87
N ALA A 100 4.73 12.13 -24.49
CA ALA A 100 5.44 11.34 -23.48
C ALA A 100 4.73 11.41 -22.12
N THR A 101 4.35 12.60 -21.69
CA THR A 101 3.62 12.82 -20.43
C THR A 101 2.26 12.15 -20.44
N ALA A 102 1.51 12.29 -21.52
CA ALA A 102 0.20 11.65 -21.67
C ALA A 102 0.30 10.10 -21.68
N ALA A 103 1.33 9.56 -22.34
CA ALA A 103 1.59 8.13 -22.35
C ALA A 103 1.94 7.60 -20.96
N LEU A 104 2.79 8.31 -20.20
CA LEU A 104 3.09 7.96 -18.80
C LEU A 104 1.83 7.95 -17.95
N LEU A 105 0.98 8.99 -18.04
CA LEU A 105 -0.28 9.07 -17.30
C LEU A 105 -1.20 7.91 -17.67
N LEU A 106 -1.37 7.61 -18.96
CA LEU A 106 -2.21 6.50 -19.43
C LEU A 106 -1.73 5.16 -18.88
N LEU A 107 -0.43 4.87 -18.96
CA LEU A 107 0.14 3.62 -18.44
C LEU A 107 -0.06 3.50 -16.93
N LYS A 108 0.09 4.60 -16.18
CA LYS A 108 -0.15 4.61 -14.72
C LYS A 108 -1.63 4.40 -14.37
N VAL A 109 -2.55 5.00 -15.10
CA VAL A 109 -4.00 4.78 -14.93
C VAL A 109 -4.36 3.32 -15.24
N MET A 110 -3.83 2.74 -16.33
CA MET A 110 -4.04 1.33 -16.68
C MET A 110 -3.48 0.40 -15.60
N GLN A 111 -2.26 0.66 -15.10
CA GLN A 111 -1.65 -0.10 -14.02
C GLN A 111 -2.53 -0.07 -12.76
N GLY A 112 -2.99 1.12 -12.36
CA GLY A 112 -3.85 1.29 -11.20
C GLY A 112 -5.21 0.62 -11.34
N PHE A 113 -5.85 0.73 -12.51
CA PHE A 113 -7.10 0.04 -12.82
C PHE A 113 -6.96 -1.48 -12.64
N CYS A 114 -5.88 -2.06 -13.12
CA CYS A 114 -5.64 -3.49 -13.01
C CYS A 114 -5.30 -3.93 -11.56
N ALA A 115 -4.65 -3.08 -10.76
CA ALA A 115 -4.32 -3.35 -9.36
C ALA A 115 -5.54 -3.35 -8.41
N GLY A 116 -6.73 -2.94 -8.88
CA GLY A 116 -7.90 -2.73 -8.05
C GLY A 116 -8.50 -4.00 -7.46
N GLY A 117 -8.29 -4.32 -6.21
CA GLY A 117 -9.06 -5.34 -5.49
C GLY A 117 -8.28 -6.55 -5.01
N GLU A 118 -7.00 -6.66 -5.32
CA GLU A 118 -6.23 -7.87 -4.98
C GLU A 118 -5.85 -7.94 -3.50
N THR A 119 -5.28 -6.88 -2.94
CA THR A 119 -4.75 -6.84 -1.57
C THR A 119 -5.82 -7.05 -0.49
N PRO A 120 -6.97 -6.33 -0.48
CA PRO A 120 -7.98 -6.50 0.57
C PRO A 120 -8.64 -7.88 0.54
N LEU A 121 -8.84 -8.46 -0.64
CA LEU A 121 -9.40 -9.80 -0.77
C LEU A 121 -8.45 -10.87 -0.22
N SER A 122 -7.15 -10.73 -0.46
CA SER A 122 -6.13 -11.63 0.10
C SER A 122 -6.11 -11.58 1.63
N GLY A 123 -6.17 -10.38 2.22
CA GLY A 123 -6.26 -10.19 3.67
C GLY A 123 -7.53 -10.80 4.28
N TYR A 124 -8.69 -10.58 3.65
CA TYR A 124 -9.96 -11.15 4.07
C TYR A 124 -9.93 -12.68 4.06
N TYR A 125 -9.49 -13.27 2.94
CA TYR A 125 -9.41 -14.72 2.78
C TYR A 125 -8.48 -15.37 3.82
N VAL A 126 -7.28 -14.82 4.03
CA VAL A 126 -6.33 -15.35 5.01
C VAL A 126 -6.90 -15.26 6.42
N SER A 127 -7.53 -14.14 6.75
CA SER A 127 -8.16 -13.94 8.06
C SER A 127 -9.21 -14.99 8.41
N LEU A 128 -9.96 -15.49 7.42
CA LEU A 128 -10.99 -16.53 7.62
C LEU A 128 -10.45 -17.97 7.53
N SER A 129 -9.30 -18.17 6.88
CA SER A 129 -8.75 -19.49 6.59
C SER A 129 -7.78 -20.02 7.65
N VAL A 130 -7.34 -19.16 8.57
CA VAL A 130 -6.32 -19.48 9.57
C VAL A 130 -6.93 -19.57 10.97
N SER A 131 -6.38 -20.46 11.81
CA SER A 131 -6.80 -20.59 13.20
C SER A 131 -6.63 -19.27 13.97
N ASN A 132 -7.52 -18.98 14.90
CA ASN A 132 -7.52 -17.76 15.70
C ASN A 132 -6.16 -17.48 16.37
N ARG A 133 -5.45 -18.51 16.84
CA ARG A 133 -4.13 -18.39 17.47
C ARG A 133 -3.08 -17.79 16.54
N ASN A 134 -3.15 -18.06 15.25
CA ASN A 134 -2.14 -17.64 14.27
C ASN A 134 -2.63 -16.52 13.33
N ARG A 135 -3.91 -16.15 13.46
CA ARG A 135 -4.60 -15.21 12.57
C ARG A 135 -3.83 -13.88 12.43
N GLY A 136 -3.46 -13.27 13.56
CA GLY A 136 -2.72 -12.00 13.56
C GLY A 136 -1.41 -12.07 12.79
N ALA A 137 -0.58 -13.09 13.05
CA ALA A 137 0.71 -13.24 12.38
C ALA A 137 0.57 -13.44 10.86
N TYR A 138 -0.41 -14.24 10.41
CA TYR A 138 -0.62 -14.47 8.98
C TYR A 138 -1.25 -13.26 8.27
N CYS A 139 -2.16 -12.55 8.92
CA CYS A 139 -2.71 -11.29 8.41
C CYS A 139 -1.63 -10.21 8.28
N ALA A 140 -0.75 -10.11 9.27
CA ALA A 140 0.40 -9.20 9.24
C ALA A 140 1.39 -9.54 8.12
N LEU A 141 1.63 -10.83 7.84
CA LEU A 141 2.47 -11.25 6.71
C LEU A 141 1.84 -10.86 5.36
N VAL A 142 0.52 -10.94 5.22
CA VAL A 142 -0.16 -10.49 3.99
C VAL A 142 -0.05 -8.97 3.86
N ALA A 143 -0.33 -8.21 4.92
CA ALA A 143 -0.14 -6.76 4.91
C ALA A 143 1.33 -6.40 4.64
N GLY A 144 2.27 -7.07 5.31
CA GLY A 144 3.71 -6.88 5.18
C GLY A 144 4.27 -7.20 3.79
N SER A 145 3.64 -8.10 3.03
CA SER A 145 4.12 -8.46 1.69
C SER A 145 4.14 -7.28 0.71
N GLY A 146 3.22 -6.32 0.84
CA GLY A 146 3.27 -5.07 0.09
C GLY A 146 4.48 -4.23 0.45
N PHE A 147 4.81 -4.13 1.73
CA PHE A 147 5.97 -3.37 2.21
C PHE A 147 7.30 -4.04 1.86
N SER A 148 7.35 -5.36 1.74
CA SER A 148 8.51 -6.06 1.18
C SER A 148 8.75 -5.67 -0.28
N GLY A 149 7.69 -5.45 -1.07
CA GLY A 149 7.79 -4.92 -2.43
C GLY A 149 8.29 -3.48 -2.48
N MET A 150 7.78 -2.61 -1.62
CA MET A 150 8.28 -1.23 -1.47
C MET A 150 9.76 -1.21 -1.04
N LEU A 151 10.15 -2.07 -0.09
CA LEU A 151 11.53 -2.20 0.36
C LEU A 151 12.46 -2.63 -0.79
N LEU A 152 12.06 -3.61 -1.59
CA LEU A 152 12.80 -4.03 -2.78
C LEU A 152 12.91 -2.90 -3.82
N ALA A 153 11.84 -2.14 -4.06
CA ALA A 153 11.87 -1.01 -4.98
C ALA A 153 12.81 0.10 -4.48
N SER A 154 12.69 0.50 -3.22
CA SER A 154 13.57 1.51 -2.61
C SER A 154 15.04 1.04 -2.59
N GLY A 155 15.29 -0.22 -2.24
CA GLY A 155 16.62 -0.82 -2.26
C GLY A 155 17.22 -0.90 -3.67
N THR A 156 16.42 -1.26 -4.68
CA THR A 156 16.85 -1.28 -6.09
C THR A 156 17.28 0.11 -6.55
N ILE A 157 16.48 1.14 -6.26
CA ILE A 157 16.77 2.53 -6.62
C ILE A 157 18.00 3.05 -5.86
N PHE A 158 18.17 2.69 -4.58
CA PHE A 158 19.36 3.00 -3.81
C PHE A 158 20.62 2.35 -4.40
N ALA A 159 20.55 1.08 -4.77
CA ALA A 159 21.68 0.31 -5.31
C ALA A 159 22.05 0.70 -6.76
N LEU A 160 21.11 1.27 -7.51
CA LEU A 160 21.25 1.53 -8.94
C LEU A 160 22.53 2.30 -9.33
N PRO A 161 22.90 3.43 -8.68
CA PRO A 161 24.13 4.15 -9.02
C PRO A 161 25.40 3.31 -8.78
N TYR A 162 25.42 2.50 -7.72
CA TYR A 162 26.56 1.65 -7.38
C TYR A 162 26.73 0.51 -8.39
N VAL A 163 25.61 -0.13 -8.78
CA VAL A 163 25.59 -1.20 -9.79
C VAL A 163 25.99 -0.66 -11.15
N ALA A 164 25.46 0.51 -11.57
CA ALA A 164 25.81 1.15 -12.82
C ALA A 164 27.31 1.46 -12.90
N ASN A 165 27.88 1.97 -11.82
CA ASN A 165 29.33 2.26 -11.72
C ASN A 165 30.17 0.98 -11.72
N TRP A 166 29.76 -0.05 -10.96
CA TRP A 166 30.47 -1.33 -10.90
C TRP A 166 30.52 -2.05 -12.25
N LEU A 167 29.44 -1.99 -13.01
CA LEU A 167 29.36 -2.56 -14.38
C LEU A 167 30.10 -1.71 -15.41
N ARG A 168 30.69 -0.56 -15.04
CA ARG A 168 31.34 0.40 -15.94
C ARG A 168 30.50 0.77 -17.16
N LEU A 169 29.19 0.85 -16.96
CA LEU A 169 28.25 1.12 -18.06
C LEU A 169 28.46 2.52 -18.67
N ALA A 170 29.07 3.42 -17.91
CA ALA A 170 29.44 4.76 -18.42
C ALA A 170 30.61 4.71 -19.40
N ASP A 171 31.44 3.68 -19.35
CA ASP A 171 32.66 3.54 -20.16
C ASP A 171 32.45 2.72 -21.44
N LEU A 172 31.26 2.17 -21.66
CA LEU A 172 30.96 1.41 -22.87
C LEU A 172 30.87 2.36 -24.07
N PRO A 173 31.51 2.02 -25.20
CA PRO A 173 31.44 2.84 -26.43
C PRO A 173 30.03 2.94 -27.04
N ILE A 174 29.05 2.36 -26.40
CA ILE A 174 27.63 2.35 -26.72
C ILE A 174 26.90 3.47 -25.95
N SER A 175 27.58 4.51 -25.50
CA SER A 175 27.03 5.58 -24.65
C SER A 175 25.81 6.32 -25.25
N GLY A 176 25.54 6.19 -26.53
CA GLY A 176 24.30 6.64 -27.15
C GLY A 176 23.14 5.66 -27.11
N TYR A 177 23.37 4.40 -26.68
CA TYR A 177 22.38 3.33 -26.65
C TYR A 177 22.14 2.72 -25.26
N VAL A 178 22.94 3.10 -24.24
CA VAL A 178 22.63 2.66 -22.86
C VAL A 178 21.35 3.37 -22.42
N PRO A 179 20.27 2.63 -22.13
CA PRO A 179 19.07 3.25 -21.61
C PRO A 179 19.44 4.09 -20.39
N ASP A 180 18.94 5.31 -20.29
CA ASP A 180 19.10 6.14 -19.11
C ASP A 180 18.88 5.30 -17.87
N THR A 181 19.71 5.40 -16.86
CA THR A 181 19.72 4.50 -15.70
C THR A 181 18.38 4.41 -14.98
N TRP A 182 17.53 5.43 -15.11
CA TRP A 182 16.17 5.45 -14.57
C TRP A 182 15.24 4.38 -15.15
N ARG A 183 15.54 3.84 -16.34
CA ARG A 183 14.74 2.82 -17.03
C ARG A 183 14.94 1.42 -16.44
N TRP A 184 16.09 1.16 -15.83
CA TRP A 184 16.52 -0.16 -15.38
C TRP A 184 15.58 -0.78 -14.34
N PRO A 185 15.12 -0.05 -13.29
CA PRO A 185 14.14 -0.60 -12.36
C PRO A 185 12.85 -1.07 -13.03
N PHE A 186 12.39 -0.34 -14.07
CA PHE A 186 11.21 -0.73 -14.84
C PHE A 186 11.45 -1.93 -15.76
N LEU A 187 12.68 -2.11 -16.29
CA LEU A 187 13.04 -3.32 -17.03
C LEU A 187 13.03 -4.56 -16.15
N LEU A 188 13.37 -4.44 -14.87
CA LEU A 188 13.27 -5.55 -13.91
C LEU A 188 11.83 -6.03 -13.70
N CYS A 189 10.83 -5.19 -13.98
CA CYS A 189 9.43 -5.61 -13.91
C CYS A 189 9.14 -6.76 -14.89
N ILE A 190 9.81 -6.84 -16.05
CA ILE A 190 9.58 -7.89 -17.05
C ILE A 190 9.84 -9.29 -16.49
N PRO A 191 11.06 -9.64 -16.03
CA PRO A 191 11.33 -10.99 -15.50
C PRO A 191 10.53 -11.27 -14.22
N LEU A 192 10.28 -10.28 -13.37
CA LEU A 192 9.49 -10.44 -12.15
C LEU A 192 8.02 -10.77 -12.46
N SER A 193 7.42 -10.09 -13.42
CA SER A 193 6.04 -10.34 -13.85
C SER A 193 5.90 -11.71 -14.51
N VAL A 194 6.88 -12.12 -15.32
CA VAL A 194 6.94 -13.46 -15.91
C VAL A 194 7.01 -14.54 -14.83
N LEU A 195 7.87 -14.33 -13.81
CA LEU A 195 7.95 -15.24 -12.66
C LEU A 195 6.59 -15.39 -11.96
N VAL A 196 5.93 -14.27 -11.64
CA VAL A 196 4.61 -14.29 -10.96
C VAL A 196 3.55 -14.94 -11.83
N TYR A 197 3.56 -14.70 -13.15
CA TYR A 197 2.63 -15.36 -14.08
C TYR A 197 2.76 -16.89 -14.02
N PHE A 198 3.98 -17.44 -14.05
CA PHE A 198 4.19 -18.90 -13.94
C PHE A 198 3.82 -19.41 -12.55
N LEU A 199 4.15 -18.70 -11.47
CA LEU A 199 3.76 -19.09 -10.11
C LEU A 199 2.23 -19.15 -9.94
N ARG A 200 1.48 -18.19 -10.52
CA ARG A 200 0.01 -18.17 -10.46
C ARG A 200 -0.65 -19.15 -11.40
N SER A 201 -0.04 -19.50 -12.54
CA SER A 201 -0.60 -20.50 -13.46
C SER A 201 -0.69 -21.88 -12.83
N SER A 202 0.16 -22.14 -11.82
CA SER A 202 0.18 -23.40 -11.05
C SER A 202 -0.94 -23.50 -9.99
N ILE A 203 -1.65 -22.39 -9.70
CA ILE A 203 -2.78 -22.43 -8.77
C ILE A 203 -4.03 -22.83 -9.53
N ALA A 204 -4.61 -23.97 -9.18
CA ALA A 204 -5.87 -24.42 -9.75
C ALA A 204 -6.97 -23.36 -9.58
N ALA A 205 -7.62 -23.00 -10.68
CA ALA A 205 -8.55 -21.89 -10.81
C ALA A 205 -9.90 -22.06 -10.06
N ASP A 206 -10.09 -23.12 -9.29
CA ASP A 206 -11.42 -23.63 -8.92
C ASP A 206 -11.90 -23.32 -7.49
N ARG A 207 -11.36 -22.34 -6.81
CA ARG A 207 -12.01 -21.90 -5.58
C ARG A 207 -12.96 -20.74 -5.87
N LYS A 208 -14.25 -21.09 -6.02
CA LYS A 208 -15.33 -20.09 -5.91
C LYS A 208 -15.13 -19.37 -4.59
N PRO A 209 -15.10 -18.03 -4.59
CA PRO A 209 -15.14 -17.28 -3.32
C PRO A 209 -16.37 -17.74 -2.53
N PRO A 210 -16.29 -17.81 -1.20
CA PRO A 210 -17.46 -18.08 -0.40
C PRO A 210 -18.56 -17.08 -0.80
N MET A 211 -19.74 -17.61 -1.13
CA MET A 211 -20.89 -16.77 -1.51
C MET A 211 -21.11 -15.71 -0.44
N PRO A 212 -21.40 -14.45 -0.83
CA PRO A 212 -21.70 -13.41 0.13
C PRO A 212 -22.81 -13.90 1.06
N VAL A 213 -22.55 -13.92 2.35
CA VAL A 213 -23.59 -14.16 3.35
C VAL A 213 -24.62 -13.05 3.14
N ALA A 214 -25.82 -13.41 2.70
CA ALA A 214 -26.94 -12.48 2.54
C ALA A 214 -27.32 -11.98 3.94
N SER A 215 -26.70 -10.90 4.38
CA SER A 215 -27.04 -10.26 5.64
C SER A 215 -28.37 -9.52 5.50
N ARG A 216 -29.28 -9.77 6.42
CA ARG A 216 -30.61 -9.13 6.52
C ARG A 216 -30.53 -7.63 6.87
N SER A 217 -29.42 -7.15 7.39
CA SER A 217 -29.25 -5.74 7.78
C SER A 217 -27.93 -5.19 7.22
N ARG A 218 -28.01 -4.21 6.31
CA ARG A 218 -26.85 -3.50 5.77
C ARG A 218 -26.75 -2.13 6.42
N THR A 219 -25.99 -2.00 7.50
CA THR A 219 -25.72 -0.72 8.12
C THR A 219 -24.49 -0.06 7.49
N ALA A 220 -24.45 1.27 7.47
CA ALA A 220 -23.32 2.03 6.95
C ALA A 220 -22.15 2.13 7.96
N THR A 221 -22.41 1.82 9.23
CA THR A 221 -21.43 2.00 10.31
C THR A 221 -20.09 1.27 10.05
N PRO A 222 -20.06 -0.03 9.67
CA PRO A 222 -18.80 -0.71 9.37
C PRO A 222 -18.03 -0.10 8.19
N LEU A 223 -18.75 0.38 7.17
CA LEU A 223 -18.13 1.05 6.01
C LEU A 223 -17.41 2.33 6.44
N VAL A 224 -18.06 3.18 7.25
CA VAL A 224 -17.48 4.44 7.73
C VAL A 224 -16.31 4.17 8.67
N GLN A 225 -16.44 3.22 9.61
CA GLN A 225 -15.38 2.86 10.53
C GLN A 225 -14.14 2.32 9.79
N ALA A 226 -14.34 1.38 8.87
CA ALA A 226 -13.26 0.82 8.05
C ALA A 226 -12.62 1.90 7.17
N PHE A 227 -13.41 2.79 6.53
CA PHE A 227 -12.90 3.88 5.72
C PHE A 227 -11.98 4.80 6.52
N ILE A 228 -12.38 5.23 7.72
CA ILE A 228 -11.58 6.12 8.57
C ILE A 228 -10.28 5.44 9.02
N LEU A 229 -10.35 4.17 9.44
CA LEU A 229 -9.17 3.42 9.89
C LEU A 229 -8.17 3.18 8.75
N VAL A 230 -8.66 2.75 7.59
CA VAL A 230 -7.80 2.54 6.40
C VAL A 230 -7.24 3.86 5.93
N ALA A 231 -8.07 4.91 5.82
CA ALA A 231 -7.63 6.23 5.39
C ALA A 231 -6.48 6.77 6.23
N TYR A 232 -6.57 6.68 7.55
CA TYR A 232 -5.49 7.08 8.44
C TYR A 232 -4.20 6.28 8.21
N LEU A 233 -4.32 4.95 8.15
CA LEU A 233 -3.18 4.07 7.90
C LEU A 233 -2.49 4.41 6.58
N GLU A 234 -3.26 4.59 5.52
CA GLU A 234 -2.74 4.91 4.19
C GLU A 234 -2.12 6.31 4.13
N ILE A 235 -2.74 7.32 4.77
CA ILE A 235 -2.15 8.66 4.92
C ILE A 235 -0.77 8.54 5.60
N ALA A 236 -0.68 7.82 6.72
CA ALA A 236 0.58 7.63 7.43
C ALA A 236 1.64 6.94 6.56
N ILE A 237 1.26 5.83 5.89
CA ILE A 237 2.18 5.06 5.04
C ILE A 237 2.70 5.91 3.89
N TYR A 238 1.82 6.56 3.14
CA TYR A 238 2.24 7.30 1.94
C TYR A 238 2.98 8.60 2.26
N SER A 239 2.64 9.26 3.37
CA SER A 239 3.35 10.46 3.80
C SER A 239 4.71 10.15 4.42
N LEU A 240 4.82 9.11 5.25
CA LEU A 240 6.00 8.83 6.06
C LEU A 240 7.02 7.87 5.40
N PHE A 241 6.61 7.11 4.38
CA PHE A 241 7.50 6.10 3.76
C PHE A 241 7.59 6.22 2.24
N VAL A 242 6.55 6.70 1.57
CA VAL A 242 6.56 6.86 0.11
C VAL A 242 7.04 8.26 -0.28
N TRP A 243 6.53 9.29 0.36
CA TRP A 243 6.89 10.68 0.09
C TRP A 243 8.16 11.14 0.82
N MET A 244 8.50 10.54 1.94
CA MET A 244 9.60 10.94 2.81
C MET A 244 10.96 11.08 2.10
N PRO A 245 11.43 10.18 1.23
CA PRO A 245 12.71 10.37 0.54
C PRO A 245 12.75 11.66 -0.29
N SER A 246 11.64 11.96 -0.96
CA SER A 246 11.50 13.21 -1.73
C SER A 246 11.47 14.44 -0.84
N TYR A 247 10.83 14.36 0.31
CA TYR A 247 10.80 15.42 1.31
C TYR A 247 12.20 15.73 1.84
N LEU A 248 12.93 14.70 2.27
CA LEU A 248 14.28 14.85 2.79
C LEU A 248 15.21 15.48 1.76
N HIS A 249 15.13 15.05 0.51
CA HIS A 249 15.99 15.55 -0.54
C HIS A 249 15.58 16.96 -1.02
N THR A 250 14.31 17.17 -1.36
CA THR A 250 13.85 18.39 -2.04
C THR A 250 13.64 19.57 -1.07
N TYR A 251 13.19 19.28 0.15
CA TYR A 251 12.82 20.35 1.11
C TYR A 251 13.86 20.53 2.22
N LEU A 252 14.56 19.48 2.64
CA LEU A 252 15.59 19.57 3.68
C LEU A 252 17.03 19.58 3.12
N GLY A 253 17.21 19.38 1.80
CA GLY A 253 18.54 19.39 1.19
C GLY A 253 19.43 18.19 1.55
N ILE A 254 18.86 17.13 2.11
CA ILE A 254 19.59 15.90 2.44
C ILE A 254 20.08 15.22 1.17
N SER A 255 21.26 14.60 1.22
CA SER A 255 21.76 13.88 0.06
C SER A 255 20.78 12.81 -0.41
N SER A 256 20.65 12.63 -1.73
CA SER A 256 19.76 11.61 -2.30
C SER A 256 20.11 10.19 -1.81
N ALA A 257 21.39 9.92 -1.56
CA ALA A 257 21.86 8.64 -1.03
C ALA A 257 21.38 8.41 0.41
N ASP A 258 21.56 9.41 1.30
CA ASP A 258 21.13 9.32 2.70
C ASP A 258 19.61 9.23 2.84
N ALA A 259 18.86 10.03 2.04
CA ALA A 259 17.41 9.99 2.02
C ALA A 259 16.87 8.63 1.59
N ARG A 260 17.49 7.99 0.59
CA ARG A 260 17.12 6.64 0.13
C ARG A 260 17.52 5.56 1.13
N LEU A 261 18.74 5.64 1.69
CA LEU A 261 19.23 4.66 2.66
C LEU A 261 18.39 4.68 3.94
N SER A 262 18.09 5.86 4.48
CA SER A 262 17.23 6.00 5.65
C SER A 262 15.83 5.43 5.41
N ASN A 263 15.27 5.62 4.19
CA ASN A 263 13.98 5.05 3.82
C ASN A 263 14.00 3.52 3.70
N VAL A 264 15.07 2.95 3.18
CA VAL A 264 15.26 1.48 3.15
C VAL A 264 15.25 0.92 4.58
N ALA A 265 15.98 1.56 5.50
CA ALA A 265 15.97 1.18 6.91
C ALA A 265 14.57 1.32 7.53
N ALA A 266 13.87 2.43 7.26
CA ALA A 266 12.51 2.68 7.75
C ALA A 266 11.49 1.63 7.27
N LEU A 267 11.53 1.27 5.98
CA LEU A 267 10.65 0.24 5.40
C LEU A 267 10.93 -1.15 5.98
N LEU A 268 12.20 -1.47 6.25
CA LEU A 268 12.57 -2.72 6.92
C LEU A 268 12.02 -2.76 8.35
N ILE A 269 12.20 -1.68 9.12
CA ILE A 269 11.68 -1.57 10.48
C ILE A 269 10.15 -1.62 10.47
N LEU A 270 9.50 -0.97 9.51
CA LEU A 270 8.03 -1.03 9.33
C LEU A 270 7.56 -2.47 9.11
N PHE A 271 8.20 -3.19 8.18
CA PHE A 271 7.86 -4.59 7.91
C PHE A 271 7.99 -5.45 9.18
N VAL A 272 9.13 -5.34 9.88
CA VAL A 272 9.37 -6.08 11.12
C VAL A 272 8.34 -5.71 12.20
N SER A 273 8.04 -4.41 12.35
CA SER A 273 7.07 -3.91 13.34
C SER A 273 5.66 -4.40 13.06
N MET A 274 5.25 -4.46 11.78
CA MET A 274 3.95 -5.02 11.38
C MET A 274 3.85 -6.50 11.72
N VAL A 275 4.87 -7.30 11.40
CA VAL A 275 4.90 -8.73 11.70
C VAL A 275 4.91 -8.95 13.22
N ALA A 276 5.68 -8.16 13.96
CA ALA A 276 5.72 -8.20 15.42
C ALA A 276 4.35 -7.84 16.03
N SER A 277 3.69 -6.78 15.56
CA SER A 277 2.35 -6.38 16.00
C SER A 277 1.32 -7.49 15.74
N GLY A 278 1.33 -8.10 14.56
CA GLY A 278 0.47 -9.24 14.27
C GLY A 278 0.74 -10.46 15.14
N TYR A 279 2.00 -10.68 15.54
CA TYR A 279 2.34 -11.73 16.50
C TYR A 279 1.85 -11.39 17.93
N ILE A 280 2.06 -10.15 18.37
CA ILE A 280 1.66 -9.64 19.69
C ILE A 280 0.13 -9.64 19.84
N SER A 281 -0.61 -9.57 18.73
CA SER A 281 -2.09 -9.64 18.76
C SER A 281 -2.65 -10.96 19.29
N ARG A 282 -1.81 -11.96 19.55
CA ARG A 282 -2.17 -13.18 20.32
C ARG A 282 -2.36 -12.92 21.82
N PHE A 283 -1.71 -11.88 22.35
CA PHE A 283 -1.66 -11.56 23.76
C PHE A 283 -2.44 -10.28 24.10
N ILE A 284 -2.51 -9.37 23.14
CA ILE A 284 -3.17 -8.06 23.26
C ILE A 284 -4.18 -7.95 22.12
N ASP A 285 -5.40 -7.53 22.42
CA ASP A 285 -6.45 -7.34 21.41
C ASP A 285 -5.94 -6.49 20.23
N ALA A 286 -6.22 -6.92 19.00
CA ALA A 286 -5.82 -6.23 17.77
C ALA A 286 -6.28 -4.76 17.77
N SER A 287 -7.50 -4.51 18.22
CA SER A 287 -8.07 -3.16 18.31
C SER A 287 -7.32 -2.26 19.30
N ARG A 288 -6.78 -2.82 20.41
CA ARG A 288 -5.94 -2.06 21.35
C ARG A 288 -4.59 -1.69 20.72
N LEU A 289 -3.96 -2.63 20.00
CA LEU A 289 -2.71 -2.34 19.30
C LEU A 289 -2.92 -1.24 18.24
N ALA A 290 -4.04 -1.26 17.53
CA ALA A 290 -4.38 -0.20 16.59
C ALA A 290 -4.54 1.16 17.30
N VAL A 291 -5.25 1.23 18.43
CA VAL A 291 -5.40 2.48 19.22
C VAL A 291 -4.04 2.99 19.67
N ILE A 292 -3.18 2.13 20.21
CA ILE A 292 -1.83 2.50 20.65
C ILE A 292 -1.05 3.09 19.47
N GLY A 293 -1.03 2.43 18.31
CA GLY A 293 -0.32 2.91 17.13
C GLY A 293 -0.84 4.26 16.65
N ILE A 294 -2.17 4.43 16.54
CA ILE A 294 -2.81 5.68 16.09
C ILE A 294 -2.49 6.83 17.04
N VAL A 295 -2.71 6.63 18.36
CA VAL A 295 -2.52 7.69 19.35
C VAL A 295 -1.04 8.06 19.48
N SER A 296 -0.14 7.06 19.50
CA SER A 296 1.29 7.29 19.59
C SER A 296 1.81 8.10 18.40
N LEU A 297 1.41 7.74 17.17
CA LEU A 297 1.81 8.46 15.98
C LEU A 297 1.20 9.87 15.94
N ALA A 298 -0.10 10.00 16.18
CA ALA A 298 -0.78 11.30 16.15
C ALA A 298 -0.17 12.32 17.13
N TRP A 299 0.27 11.84 18.30
CA TRP A 299 0.92 12.68 19.32
C TRP A 299 2.38 13.00 18.99
N SER A 300 3.12 12.02 18.47
CA SER A 300 4.56 12.15 18.26
C SER A 300 4.95 12.73 16.89
N VAL A 301 4.07 12.70 15.89
CA VAL A 301 4.44 13.05 14.50
C VAL A 301 4.92 14.49 14.37
N TYR A 302 4.29 15.44 15.04
CA TYR A 302 4.68 16.85 14.95
C TYR A 302 6.06 17.13 15.59
N PRO A 303 6.32 16.76 16.87
CA PRO A 303 7.66 16.93 17.45
C PRO A 303 8.74 16.13 16.69
N LEU A 304 8.42 14.95 16.16
CA LEU A 304 9.38 14.18 15.37
C LEU A 304 9.70 14.84 14.03
N PHE A 305 8.75 15.49 13.36
CA PHE A 305 9.04 16.30 12.17
C PHE A 305 9.93 17.50 12.48
N TYR A 306 9.78 18.12 13.65
CA TYR A 306 10.66 19.21 14.09
C TYR A 306 12.09 18.71 14.31
N VAL A 307 12.26 17.57 15.00
CA VAL A 307 13.58 16.94 15.21
C VAL A 307 14.21 16.50 13.88
N LEU A 308 13.41 16.00 12.94
CA LEU A 308 13.87 15.56 11.62
C LEU A 308 14.54 16.70 10.83
N GLN A 309 14.07 17.95 11.01
CA GLN A 309 14.59 19.13 10.31
C GLN A 309 15.97 19.59 10.81
N GLN A 310 16.36 19.17 12.00
CA GLN A 310 17.58 19.63 12.68
C GLN A 310 18.61 18.51 12.82
N GLY A 311 18.28 17.28 12.46
CA GLY A 311 19.06 16.10 12.77
C GLY A 311 20.11 15.75 11.72
N ASP A 312 21.14 15.07 12.21
CA ASP A 312 22.10 14.34 11.41
C ASP A 312 21.50 13.02 10.87
N PHE A 313 22.28 12.24 10.13
CA PHE A 313 21.82 10.97 9.55
C PHE A 313 21.29 9.98 10.61
N ALA A 314 21.92 9.90 11.78
CA ALA A 314 21.46 9.02 12.85
C ALA A 314 20.10 9.43 13.38
N THR A 315 19.87 10.75 13.55
CA THR A 315 18.58 11.31 13.91
C THR A 315 17.52 11.03 12.86
N LEU A 316 17.84 11.16 11.56
CA LEU A 316 16.92 10.80 10.47
C LEU A 316 16.44 9.36 10.59
N VAL A 317 17.38 8.43 10.79
CA VAL A 317 17.04 7.00 10.92
C VAL A 317 16.24 6.74 12.19
N ALA A 318 16.58 7.36 13.32
CA ALA A 318 15.87 7.19 14.58
C ALA A 318 14.41 7.70 14.51
N VAL A 319 14.19 8.86 13.91
CA VAL A 319 12.85 9.43 13.73
C VAL A 319 12.01 8.57 12.79
N GLN A 320 12.57 8.14 11.67
CA GLN A 320 11.87 7.26 10.74
C GLN A 320 11.59 5.88 11.35
N ALA A 321 12.47 5.37 12.21
CA ALA A 321 12.23 4.15 12.99
C ALA A 321 11.04 4.32 13.96
N ALA A 322 10.93 5.46 14.62
CA ALA A 322 9.79 5.77 15.49
C ALA A 322 8.47 5.81 14.69
N PHE A 323 8.47 6.43 13.51
CA PHE A 323 7.33 6.39 12.59
C PHE A 323 6.98 4.96 12.16
N ALA A 324 8.00 4.15 11.86
CA ALA A 324 7.82 2.77 11.42
C ALA A 324 7.22 1.88 12.52
N VAL A 325 7.67 2.02 13.76
CA VAL A 325 7.13 1.26 14.89
C VAL A 325 5.68 1.63 15.17
N THR A 326 5.37 2.93 15.26
CA THR A 326 4.02 3.41 15.56
C THR A 326 3.02 3.06 14.44
N THR A 327 3.39 3.24 13.17
CA THR A 327 2.58 2.85 12.01
C THR A 327 2.44 1.33 11.92
N GLY A 328 3.50 0.58 12.22
CA GLY A 328 3.52 -0.88 12.20
C GLY A 328 2.60 -1.50 13.25
N CYS A 329 2.42 -0.85 14.41
CA CYS A 329 1.47 -1.30 15.43
C CYS A 329 0.04 -1.41 14.88
N MET A 330 -0.42 -0.43 14.11
CA MET A 330 -1.73 -0.48 13.46
C MET A 330 -1.74 -1.34 12.21
N GLY A 331 -0.74 -1.18 11.34
CA GLY A 331 -0.67 -1.85 10.05
C GLY A 331 -0.64 -3.38 10.16
N GLY A 332 0.02 -3.92 11.20
CA GLY A 332 0.11 -5.36 11.42
C GLY A 332 -1.20 -6.03 11.83
N VAL A 333 -2.16 -5.25 12.35
CA VAL A 333 -3.45 -5.80 12.82
C VAL A 333 -4.64 -5.39 11.96
N ILE A 334 -4.44 -4.57 10.94
CA ILE A 334 -5.55 -4.03 10.13
C ILE A 334 -6.39 -5.15 9.48
N PHE A 335 -5.75 -6.19 8.93
CA PHE A 335 -6.44 -7.34 8.33
C PHE A 335 -6.94 -8.38 9.35
N VAL A 336 -6.81 -8.10 10.64
CA VAL A 336 -7.57 -8.77 11.70
C VAL A 336 -8.86 -8.01 11.97
N ILE A 337 -8.77 -6.68 12.09
CA ILE A 337 -9.88 -5.80 12.46
C ILE A 337 -10.91 -5.68 11.33
N LEU A 338 -10.47 -5.43 10.09
CA LEU A 338 -11.40 -5.19 8.99
C LEU A 338 -12.36 -6.35 8.71
N PRO A 339 -11.91 -7.61 8.58
CA PRO A 339 -12.82 -8.74 8.38
C PRO A 339 -13.86 -8.88 9.50
N ASP A 340 -13.49 -8.58 10.74
CA ASP A 340 -14.42 -8.66 11.87
C ASP A 340 -15.50 -7.58 11.80
N LEU A 341 -15.19 -6.37 11.32
CA LEU A 341 -16.17 -5.31 11.06
C LEU A 341 -17.20 -5.71 10.00
N PHE A 342 -16.77 -6.44 8.97
CA PHE A 342 -17.62 -6.81 7.82
C PHE A 342 -18.30 -8.18 7.94
N LYS A 343 -17.91 -8.99 8.90
CA LYS A 343 -18.35 -10.39 9.05
C LYS A 343 -19.88 -10.59 9.01
N HIS A 344 -20.63 -9.67 9.59
CA HIS A 344 -22.08 -9.78 9.73
C HIS A 344 -22.87 -8.86 8.78
N ASN A 345 -22.20 -8.03 8.00
CA ASN A 345 -22.86 -7.02 7.15
C ASN A 345 -22.51 -7.17 5.66
N TRP A 346 -21.42 -6.57 5.22
CA TRP A 346 -21.08 -6.43 3.80
C TRP A 346 -20.11 -7.50 3.28
N GLY A 347 -19.54 -8.32 4.17
CA GLY A 347 -18.55 -9.35 3.82
C GLY A 347 -17.31 -8.81 3.11
N ASP A 348 -16.75 -9.62 2.23
CA ASP A 348 -15.58 -9.32 1.42
C ASP A 348 -15.78 -8.12 0.47
N PHE A 349 -16.96 -8.00 -0.11
CA PHE A 349 -17.30 -6.88 -1.01
C PHE A 349 -17.21 -5.53 -0.29
N GLY A 350 -17.81 -5.41 0.90
CA GLY A 350 -17.75 -4.17 1.69
C GLY A 350 -16.33 -3.80 2.07
N MET A 351 -15.52 -4.78 2.48
CA MET A 351 -14.12 -4.57 2.80
C MET A 351 -13.32 -4.12 1.57
N ALA A 352 -13.47 -4.81 0.44
CA ALA A 352 -12.72 -4.50 -0.78
C ALA A 352 -13.03 -3.10 -1.31
N VAL A 353 -14.32 -2.74 -1.36
CA VAL A 353 -14.76 -1.41 -1.83
C VAL A 353 -14.25 -0.33 -0.88
N THR A 354 -14.47 -0.47 0.43
CA THR A 354 -14.08 0.54 1.41
C THR A 354 -12.56 0.75 1.43
N TYR A 355 -11.79 -0.34 1.41
CA TYR A 355 -10.33 -0.28 1.34
C TYR A 355 -9.86 0.43 0.08
N SER A 356 -10.39 0.05 -1.09
CA SER A 356 -9.99 0.65 -2.37
C SER A 356 -10.32 2.14 -2.44
N PHE A 357 -11.48 2.56 -1.93
CA PHE A 357 -11.85 3.98 -1.90
C PHE A 357 -10.98 4.79 -0.92
N ALA A 358 -10.73 4.27 0.29
CA ALA A 358 -9.88 4.93 1.27
C ALA A 358 -8.45 5.10 0.75
N THR A 359 -7.87 4.03 0.20
CA THR A 359 -6.53 4.05 -0.40
C THR A 359 -6.47 4.99 -1.60
N ALA A 360 -7.50 4.99 -2.47
CA ALA A 360 -7.53 5.85 -3.65
C ALA A 360 -7.61 7.34 -3.30
N LEU A 361 -8.55 7.71 -2.42
CA LEU A 361 -8.86 9.10 -2.12
C LEU A 361 -7.87 9.74 -1.15
N LEU A 362 -7.36 8.99 -0.19
CA LEU A 362 -6.56 9.54 0.91
C LEU A 362 -5.12 8.99 0.94
N GLY A 363 -4.91 7.72 0.60
CA GLY A 363 -3.57 7.15 0.51
C GLY A 363 -2.79 7.67 -0.70
N GLY A 364 -3.28 7.35 -1.90
CA GLY A 364 -2.59 7.70 -3.14
C GLY A 364 -2.42 9.20 -3.36
N THR A 365 -3.27 10.04 -2.76
CA THR A 365 -3.19 11.50 -2.84
C THR A 365 -2.33 12.12 -1.72
N ALA A 366 -2.02 11.39 -0.65
CA ALA A 366 -1.30 11.93 0.50
C ALA A 366 0.04 12.59 0.13
N PRO A 367 0.89 12.06 -0.76
CA PRO A 367 2.12 12.73 -1.20
C PRO A 367 1.86 14.10 -1.84
N VAL A 368 0.79 14.20 -2.66
CA VAL A 368 0.39 15.47 -3.29
C VAL A 368 -0.08 16.47 -2.24
N VAL A 369 -0.90 16.01 -1.29
CA VAL A 369 -1.40 16.85 -0.18
C VAL A 369 -0.23 17.36 0.66
N CYS A 370 0.74 16.49 1.00
CA CYS A 370 1.94 16.88 1.75
C CYS A 370 2.75 17.97 1.03
N ALA A 371 3.02 17.75 -0.27
CA ALA A 371 3.76 18.72 -1.09
C ALA A 371 2.98 20.05 -1.23
N TYR A 372 1.67 19.98 -1.46
CA TYR A 372 0.80 21.14 -1.56
C TYR A 372 0.76 21.96 -0.27
N LEU A 373 0.59 21.28 0.88
CA LEU A 373 0.56 21.95 2.18
C LEU A 373 1.86 22.73 2.46
N ILE A 374 3.02 22.16 2.17
CA ILE A 374 4.29 22.88 2.33
C ILE A 374 4.35 24.08 1.38
N ASN A 375 3.97 23.90 0.11
CA ASN A 375 4.06 24.99 -0.87
C ASN A 375 3.12 26.17 -0.57
N VAL A 376 1.98 25.93 0.08
CA VAL A 376 1.00 26.98 0.42
C VAL A 376 1.29 27.63 1.77
N THR A 377 1.80 26.86 2.75
CA THR A 377 1.98 27.35 4.11
C THR A 377 3.41 27.79 4.40
N ASP A 378 4.38 27.44 3.55
CA ASP A 378 5.83 27.54 3.76
C ASP A 378 6.32 26.85 5.06
N LEU A 379 5.48 26.00 5.66
CA LEU A 379 5.81 25.24 6.86
C LEU A 379 6.27 23.82 6.50
N LEU A 380 7.53 23.51 6.75
CA LEU A 380 8.11 22.18 6.52
C LEU A 380 7.44 21.07 7.35
N SER A 381 6.82 21.41 8.48
CA SER A 381 6.07 20.50 9.34
C SER A 381 4.57 20.41 9.05
N ALA A 382 4.06 21.10 8.02
CA ALA A 382 2.64 21.04 7.66
C ALA A 382 2.11 19.62 7.41
N PRO A 383 2.85 18.68 6.80
CA PRO A 383 2.44 17.28 6.67
C PRO A 383 2.18 16.60 8.01
N ALA A 384 2.93 16.95 9.06
CA ALA A 384 2.71 16.39 10.39
C ALA A 384 1.34 16.78 10.97
N ILE A 385 0.88 18.02 10.70
CA ILE A 385 -0.45 18.47 11.11
C ILE A 385 -1.53 17.66 10.40
N TYR A 386 -1.37 17.38 9.11
CA TYR A 386 -2.30 16.56 8.33
C TYR A 386 -2.41 15.13 8.89
N ILE A 387 -1.27 14.50 9.21
CA ILE A 387 -1.24 13.16 9.79
C ILE A 387 -1.85 13.16 11.19
N ALA A 388 -1.48 14.14 12.06
CA ALA A 388 -2.02 14.26 13.40
C ALA A 388 -3.55 14.46 13.38
N ALA A 389 -4.05 15.37 12.54
CA ALA A 389 -5.49 15.63 12.41
C ALA A 389 -6.26 14.37 11.96
N SER A 390 -5.72 13.63 10.99
CA SER A 390 -6.33 12.35 10.57
C SER A 390 -6.31 11.32 11.70
N GLY A 391 -5.27 11.30 12.54
CA GLY A 391 -5.18 10.44 13.73
C GLY A 391 -6.19 10.78 14.81
N LEU A 392 -6.46 12.07 15.03
CA LEU A 392 -7.50 12.53 15.96
C LEU A 392 -8.91 12.08 15.53
N LEU A 393 -9.15 11.95 14.22
CA LEU A 393 -10.39 11.39 13.68
C LEU A 393 -10.44 9.86 13.80
N ALA A 394 -9.31 9.18 13.62
CA ALA A 394 -9.24 7.73 13.63
C ALA A 394 -9.23 7.12 15.04
N ALA A 395 -8.62 7.79 16.02
CA ALA A 395 -8.49 7.29 17.39
C ALA A 395 -9.84 6.98 18.08
N PRO A 396 -10.86 7.86 18.04
CA PRO A 396 -12.18 7.53 18.62
C PRO A 396 -12.87 6.36 17.93
N VAL A 397 -12.67 6.22 16.61
CA VAL A 397 -13.22 5.10 15.85
C VAL A 397 -12.56 3.79 16.26
N ALA A 398 -11.23 3.74 16.32
CA ALA A 398 -10.48 2.58 16.78
C ALA A 398 -10.86 2.19 18.23
N TYR A 399 -11.05 3.19 19.09
CA TYR A 399 -11.49 2.97 20.48
C TYR A 399 -12.90 2.36 20.54
N ARG A 400 -13.85 2.85 19.72
CA ARG A 400 -15.21 2.27 19.67
C ARG A 400 -15.19 0.83 19.17
N VAL A 401 -14.38 0.51 18.15
CA VAL A 401 -14.19 -0.86 17.67
C VAL A 401 -13.62 -1.74 18.80
N CYS A 402 -12.61 -1.25 19.53
CA CYS A 402 -12.03 -1.94 20.68
C CYS A 402 -13.06 -2.22 21.81
N ARG A 403 -14.01 -1.32 22.02
CA ARG A 403 -15.03 -1.47 23.05
C ARG A 403 -16.13 -2.45 22.62
N ALA A 404 -16.53 -2.39 21.35
CA ALA A 404 -17.55 -3.30 20.83
C ALA A 404 -17.09 -4.78 20.84
N ASP A 405 -15.79 -5.05 20.73
CA ASP A 405 -15.24 -6.40 20.87
C ASP A 405 -15.35 -6.97 22.29
N ARG A 406 -15.56 -6.11 23.30
CA ARG A 406 -15.67 -6.52 24.72
C ARG A 406 -17.10 -6.77 25.19
N ASP A 407 -18.08 -6.15 24.54
CA ASP A 407 -19.48 -6.37 24.87
C ASP A 407 -19.92 -7.65 24.15
N PRO A 408 -20.06 -8.83 24.84
CA PRO A 408 -20.55 -10.01 24.18
C PRO A 408 -21.95 -9.71 23.68
N ILE A 409 -22.15 -9.86 22.36
CA ILE A 409 -23.50 -9.89 21.80
C ILE A 409 -24.28 -10.91 22.63
N PRO A 410 -25.45 -10.56 23.20
CA PRO A 410 -26.26 -11.51 23.95
C PRO A 410 -26.36 -12.78 23.12
N HIS A 411 -25.87 -13.88 23.69
CA HIS A 411 -25.81 -15.18 23.03
C HIS A 411 -27.15 -15.47 22.36
N LEU A 412 -27.22 -15.46 21.03
CA LEU A 412 -28.23 -16.25 20.35
C LEU A 412 -28.09 -17.69 20.90
N PRO A 413 -29.17 -18.35 21.29
CA PRO A 413 -29.09 -19.63 21.98
C PRO A 413 -28.22 -20.59 21.19
N SER A 414 -27.13 -20.99 21.86
CA SER A 414 -26.16 -21.95 21.37
C SER A 414 -26.87 -23.30 21.13
N ASP A 415 -26.55 -23.92 20.02
CA ASP A 415 -26.47 -25.39 19.86
C ASP A 415 -27.73 -26.26 19.78
N ASN A 416 -28.94 -25.75 19.87
CA ASN A 416 -30.10 -26.60 19.59
C ASN A 416 -30.53 -26.64 18.12
N ALA A 417 -29.98 -25.81 17.22
CA ALA A 417 -30.26 -25.85 15.79
C ALA A 417 -29.46 -26.93 15.03
N ALA A 418 -28.26 -27.25 15.48
CA ALA A 418 -27.44 -28.29 14.86
C ALA A 418 -27.98 -29.70 15.14
N SER A 419 -28.55 -29.95 16.31
CA SER A 419 -29.19 -31.23 16.67
C SER A 419 -30.53 -31.42 15.94
N ALA A 420 -31.27 -30.35 15.66
CA ALA A 420 -32.53 -30.41 14.91
C ALA A 420 -32.34 -30.67 13.41
N PHE A 421 -31.21 -30.27 12.84
CA PHE A 421 -30.88 -30.60 11.44
C PHE A 421 -30.36 -32.03 11.26
N ALA A 422 -29.61 -32.55 12.22
CA ALA A 422 -29.13 -33.94 12.19
C ALA A 422 -30.25 -34.95 12.35
N SER A 423 -31.33 -34.62 13.09
CA SER A 423 -32.48 -35.50 13.28
C SER A 423 -33.45 -35.56 12.09
N ARG A 424 -33.39 -34.60 11.14
CA ARG A 424 -34.21 -34.57 9.91
C ARG A 424 -33.55 -35.19 8.67
N ALA A 425 -32.23 -35.41 8.71
CA ALA A 425 -31.51 -36.06 7.61
C ALA A 425 -31.43 -37.62 7.74
N GLY A 426 -32.03 -38.17 8.78
CA GLY A 426 -32.04 -39.60 9.09
C GLY A 426 -33.43 -40.25 9.01
N ARG A 427 -34.40 -39.67 8.29
CA ARG A 427 -35.67 -40.31 7.97
C ARG A 427 -35.95 -40.24 6.50
#